data_d53df1b39ce4ac61d606c2e1811b0d7b
#
_entry.id   d53df1b39ce4ac61d606c2e1811b0d7b
#
_cell.length_a   1.000
_cell.length_b   1.000
_cell.length_c   1.000
_cell.angle_alpha   90.00
_cell.angle_beta   90.00
_cell.angle_gamma   90.00
#
_symmetry.space_group_name_H-M   'P 1'
#
loop_
_entity.id
_entity.type
_entity.pdbx_description
1 polymer ?
#
loop_
_entity_poly.entity_id
_entity_poly.type
_entity_poly.pdbx_seq_one_letter_code
_entity_poly.pdbx_strand_id
1 'polypeptide(L)'
;VLKLERALIRTHLVCSIIRMGVRTRSVRLLKAVNQDARHWQILALSGLFSISLMTSDFGARPMALVAAIVGAMFAQAAGTVWVNARKARRLADTGSHWRGSNLAAGFVGWFAGFQWKSALITSLSLSILLRANSLWFWLAAGFIAISAKFLIRYRGKHLFNPACIGIVVVSLLAGNAAWVSPGQWGQAPIFAAFAIGFAALVLSSAKRLDIALGFLIAFAAMLFGRALYLGDPMAIPIHQLQSGALLVFAFFMITDPRSTPDSRLARLLFAIAVAAVAAWLSWEYHIRGAMLFALAGLAVLTPLLDHLLPAKRFQWTPKKEPSHDSQTPRGGVRARPYVVRA
;
A
#
# COMPACT_ATOMS: atom_id res chain seq x y z
N VAL A 1 5.73 62.85 -0.63
CA VAL A 1 6.17 61.89 -1.65
C VAL A 1 7.00 60.77 -1.01
N LEU A 2 8.10 61.04 -0.27
CA LEU A 2 9.02 60.06 0.35
C LEU A 2 8.37 59.07 1.35
N LYS A 3 7.26 59.47 2.02
CA LYS A 3 6.54 58.56 2.96
C LYS A 3 5.67 57.55 2.22
N LEU A 4 5.13 57.90 1.05
CA LEU A 4 4.32 57.00 0.22
C LEU A 4 5.18 55.93 -0.48
N GLU A 5 6.37 56.31 -0.99
CA GLU A 5 7.30 55.37 -1.61
C GLU A 5 7.81 54.33 -0.61
N ARG A 6 8.12 54.72 0.62
CA ARG A 6 8.56 53.77 1.66
C ARG A 6 7.42 52.82 2.08
N ALA A 7 6.16 53.24 2.06
CA ALA A 7 5.00 52.39 2.32
C ALA A 7 4.80 51.37 1.19
N LEU A 8 4.91 51.80 -0.09
CA LEU A 8 4.79 50.93 -1.26
C LEU A 8 5.94 49.86 -1.30
N ILE A 9 7.16 50.26 -0.99
CA ILE A 9 8.29 49.33 -0.95
C ILE A 9 8.10 48.28 0.17
N ARG A 10 7.62 48.68 1.36
CA ARG A 10 7.30 47.75 2.45
C ARG A 10 6.20 46.77 2.08
N THR A 11 5.11 47.22 1.45
CA THR A 11 4.04 46.31 1.02
C THR A 11 4.50 45.35 -0.07
N HIS A 12 5.30 45.79 -1.02
CA HIS A 12 5.88 44.91 -2.04
C HIS A 12 6.86 43.86 -1.44
N LEU A 13 7.67 44.28 -0.45
CA LEU A 13 8.60 43.37 0.24
C LEU A 13 7.85 42.31 1.07
N VAL A 14 6.82 42.72 1.81
CA VAL A 14 5.98 41.82 2.59
C VAL A 14 5.23 40.85 1.70
N CYS A 15 4.65 41.31 0.59
CA CYS A 15 3.98 40.45 -0.39
C CYS A 15 4.93 39.45 -1.07
N SER A 16 6.16 39.88 -1.36
CA SER A 16 7.22 39.02 -1.91
C SER A 16 7.67 37.96 -0.92
N ILE A 17 7.86 38.30 0.36
CA ILE A 17 8.24 37.36 1.42
C ILE A 17 7.13 36.33 1.69
N ILE A 18 5.85 36.77 1.71
CA ILE A 18 4.70 35.87 1.86
C ILE A 18 4.60 34.93 0.66
N ARG A 19 4.76 35.45 -0.56
CA ARG A 19 4.72 34.65 -1.80
C ARG A 19 5.88 33.65 -1.89
N MET A 20 7.07 34.01 -1.42
CA MET A 20 8.21 33.11 -1.30
C MET A 20 8.00 32.04 -0.19
N GLY A 21 7.46 32.44 0.96
CA GLY A 21 7.14 31.51 2.04
C GLY A 21 6.06 30.48 1.68
N VAL A 22 5.04 30.88 0.94
CA VAL A 22 4.00 29.99 0.43
C VAL A 22 4.57 29.05 -0.63
N ARG A 23 5.40 29.57 -1.56
CA ARG A 23 6.00 28.77 -2.62
C ARG A 23 7.00 27.74 -2.07
N THR A 24 7.79 28.09 -1.06
CA THR A 24 8.73 27.15 -0.41
C THR A 24 8.02 26.12 0.48
N ARG A 25 6.86 26.46 1.09
CA ARG A 25 6.02 25.50 1.80
C ARG A 25 5.35 24.52 0.85
N SER A 26 4.77 25.00 -0.26
CA SER A 26 4.13 24.13 -1.26
C SER A 26 5.14 23.19 -1.94
N VAL A 27 6.33 23.65 -2.28
CA VAL A 27 7.39 22.80 -2.85
C VAL A 27 7.89 21.77 -1.85
N ARG A 28 8.01 22.11 -0.54
CA ARG A 28 8.34 21.13 0.50
C ARG A 28 7.23 20.12 0.73
N LEU A 29 5.97 20.54 0.73
CA LEU A 29 4.81 19.64 0.83
C LEU A 29 4.73 18.70 -0.38
N LEU A 30 4.89 19.21 -1.60
CA LEU A 30 4.92 18.39 -2.81
C LEU A 30 6.09 17.39 -2.80
N LYS A 31 7.27 17.78 -2.34
CA LYS A 31 8.39 16.86 -2.15
C LYS A 31 8.09 15.80 -1.08
N ALA A 32 7.46 16.17 0.04
CA ALA A 32 7.09 15.23 1.10
C ALA A 32 5.98 14.26 0.64
N VAL A 33 5.01 14.73 -0.15
CA VAL A 33 3.95 13.89 -0.74
C VAL A 33 4.54 12.92 -1.76
N ASN A 34 5.51 13.37 -2.57
CA ASN A 34 6.14 12.53 -3.58
C ASN A 34 7.13 11.50 -3.00
N GLN A 35 7.57 11.65 -1.74
CA GLN A 35 8.45 10.70 -1.08
C GLN A 35 7.74 9.44 -0.53
N ASP A 36 6.42 9.46 -0.35
CA ASP A 36 5.65 8.32 0.16
C ASP A 36 4.59 7.89 -0.85
N ALA A 37 4.85 6.81 -1.56
CA ALA A 37 3.95 6.23 -2.57
C ALA A 37 2.53 5.97 -2.06
N ARG A 38 2.32 5.83 -0.74
CA ARG A 38 1.02 5.62 -0.13
C ARG A 38 0.07 6.80 -0.29
N HIS A 39 0.57 8.03 -0.41
CA HIS A 39 -0.30 9.19 -0.68
C HIS A 39 -0.96 9.09 -2.04
N TRP A 40 -0.20 8.72 -3.06
CA TRP A 40 -0.74 8.51 -4.40
C TRP A 40 -1.73 7.35 -4.45
N GLN A 41 -1.45 6.28 -3.70
CA GLN A 41 -2.35 5.14 -3.59
C GLN A 41 -3.69 5.53 -2.92
N ILE A 42 -3.66 6.33 -1.85
CA ILE A 42 -4.87 6.86 -1.21
C ILE A 42 -5.64 7.75 -2.21
N LEU A 43 -4.96 8.67 -2.90
CA LEU A 43 -5.58 9.55 -3.86
C LEU A 43 -6.26 8.78 -5.00
N ALA A 44 -5.57 7.81 -5.58
CA ALA A 44 -6.10 6.97 -6.64
C ALA A 44 -7.31 6.14 -6.19
N LEU A 45 -7.22 5.44 -5.05
CA LEU A 45 -8.32 4.64 -4.52
C LEU A 45 -9.51 5.52 -4.09
N SER A 46 -9.26 6.71 -3.53
CA SER A 46 -10.33 7.67 -3.20
C SER A 46 -11.01 8.18 -4.47
N GLY A 47 -10.25 8.48 -5.52
CA GLY A 47 -10.79 8.85 -6.83
C GLY A 47 -11.67 7.75 -7.42
N LEU A 48 -11.19 6.50 -7.42
CA LEU A 48 -11.96 5.34 -7.88
C LEU A 48 -13.23 5.11 -7.05
N PHE A 49 -13.14 5.27 -5.73
CA PHE A 49 -14.30 5.16 -4.87
C PHE A 49 -15.32 6.27 -5.14
N SER A 50 -14.87 7.52 -5.32
CA SER A 50 -15.75 8.65 -5.66
C SER A 50 -16.45 8.43 -7.00
N ILE A 51 -15.73 7.96 -8.02
CA ILE A 51 -16.30 7.60 -9.32
C ILE A 51 -17.33 6.49 -9.15
N SER A 52 -17.04 5.47 -8.34
CA SER A 52 -17.96 4.37 -8.08
C SER A 52 -19.25 4.78 -7.35
N LEU A 53 -19.22 5.90 -6.63
CA LEU A 53 -20.42 6.48 -6.02
C LEU A 53 -21.27 7.24 -7.05
N MET A 54 -20.63 7.81 -8.08
CA MET A 54 -21.31 8.58 -9.13
C MET A 54 -21.89 7.69 -10.24
N THR A 55 -21.36 6.46 -10.38
CA THR A 55 -21.83 5.47 -11.35
C THR A 55 -22.64 4.41 -10.64
N SER A 56 -23.94 4.26 -11.01
CA SER A 56 -24.86 3.30 -10.38
C SER A 56 -24.43 1.84 -10.46
N ASP A 57 -23.57 1.51 -11.41
CA ASP A 57 -23.14 0.12 -11.70
C ASP A 57 -22.09 -0.44 -10.72
N PHE A 58 -21.43 0.42 -9.96
CA PHE A 58 -20.40 -0.04 -9.02
C PHE A 58 -20.97 -0.48 -7.66
N GLY A 59 -22.17 -0.03 -7.30
CA GLY A 59 -22.82 -0.38 -6.03
C GLY A 59 -22.01 -0.04 -4.77
N ALA A 60 -21.10 0.96 -4.85
CA ALA A 60 -20.35 1.41 -3.72
C ALA A 60 -21.26 2.11 -2.70
N ARG A 61 -21.05 1.82 -1.42
CA ARG A 61 -21.87 2.40 -0.33
C ARG A 61 -20.95 3.18 0.62
N PRO A 62 -21.21 4.47 0.89
CA PRO A 62 -20.40 5.25 1.85
C PRO A 62 -20.33 4.62 3.22
N MET A 63 -21.44 4.07 3.73
CA MET A 63 -21.47 3.39 5.02
C MET A 63 -20.60 2.12 5.06
N ALA A 64 -20.41 1.43 3.93
CA ALA A 64 -19.49 0.32 3.84
C ALA A 64 -18.04 0.77 4.05
N LEU A 65 -17.66 1.91 3.47
CA LEU A 65 -16.34 2.52 3.69
C LEU A 65 -16.16 2.89 5.17
N VAL A 66 -17.14 3.52 5.79
CA VAL A 66 -17.10 3.86 7.22
C VAL A 66 -16.92 2.62 8.07
N ALA A 67 -17.73 1.56 7.85
CA ALA A 67 -17.62 0.31 8.59
C ALA A 67 -16.22 -0.34 8.41
N ALA A 68 -15.70 -0.38 7.19
CA ALA A 68 -14.36 -0.91 6.91
C ALA A 68 -13.26 -0.09 7.61
N ILE A 69 -13.38 1.25 7.62
CA ILE A 69 -12.44 2.14 8.31
C ILE A 69 -12.48 1.86 9.82
N VAL A 70 -13.66 1.78 10.42
CA VAL A 70 -13.82 1.52 11.87
C VAL A 70 -13.13 0.19 12.23
N GLY A 71 -13.43 -0.89 11.51
CA GLY A 71 -12.82 -2.20 11.76
C GLY A 71 -11.29 -2.18 11.57
N ALA A 72 -10.80 -1.56 10.49
CA ALA A 72 -9.38 -1.47 10.18
C ALA A 72 -8.62 -0.60 11.19
N MET A 73 -9.18 0.55 11.59
CA MET A 73 -8.54 1.47 12.56
C MET A 73 -8.50 0.85 13.95
N PHE A 74 -9.56 0.16 14.38
CA PHE A 74 -9.59 -0.56 15.63
C PHE A 74 -8.49 -1.65 15.67
N ALA A 75 -8.41 -2.49 14.64
CA ALA A 75 -7.36 -3.50 14.54
C ALA A 75 -5.95 -2.88 14.47
N GLN A 76 -5.80 -1.73 13.79
CA GLN A 76 -4.52 -1.02 13.72
C GLN A 76 -4.10 -0.46 15.08
N ALA A 77 -5.03 0.09 15.85
CA ALA A 77 -4.78 0.59 17.20
C ALA A 77 -4.38 -0.58 18.12
N ALA A 78 -5.18 -1.62 18.19
CA ALA A 78 -4.92 -2.81 19.01
C ALA A 78 -3.57 -3.46 18.65
N GLY A 79 -3.30 -3.65 17.36
CA GLY A 79 -2.04 -4.23 16.89
C GLY A 79 -0.82 -3.37 17.21
N THR A 80 -0.95 -2.04 17.11
CA THR A 80 0.14 -1.10 17.46
C THR A 80 0.45 -1.17 18.94
N VAL A 81 -0.57 -1.11 19.79
CA VAL A 81 -0.45 -1.25 21.25
C VAL A 81 0.21 -2.58 21.61
N TRP A 82 -0.28 -3.69 21.04
CA TRP A 82 0.28 -5.03 21.28
C TRP A 82 1.78 -5.14 20.94
N VAL A 83 2.19 -4.60 19.77
CA VAL A 83 3.60 -4.60 19.36
C VAL A 83 4.46 -3.76 20.32
N ASN A 84 3.96 -2.59 20.72
CA ASN A 84 4.70 -1.70 21.63
C ASN A 84 4.78 -2.29 23.04
N ALA A 85 3.72 -2.94 23.53
CA ALA A 85 3.74 -3.68 24.79
C ALA A 85 4.79 -4.80 24.80
N ARG A 86 4.87 -5.59 23.71
CA ARG A 86 5.92 -6.62 23.56
C ARG A 86 7.33 -6.03 23.54
N LYS A 87 7.53 -4.90 22.89
CA LYS A 87 8.83 -4.21 22.90
C LYS A 87 9.19 -3.73 24.30
N ALA A 88 8.24 -3.12 25.01
CA ALA A 88 8.45 -2.64 26.37
C ALA A 88 8.84 -3.78 27.33
N ARG A 89 8.16 -4.94 27.26
CA ARG A 89 8.51 -6.13 28.05
C ARG A 89 9.93 -6.60 27.75
N ARG A 90 10.32 -6.75 26.48
CA ARG A 90 11.68 -7.16 26.10
C ARG A 90 12.78 -6.23 26.60
N LEU A 91 12.51 -4.91 26.61
CA LEU A 91 13.44 -3.91 27.13
C LEU A 91 13.56 -3.98 28.66
N ALA A 92 12.46 -4.25 29.37
CA ALA A 92 12.46 -4.49 30.80
C ALA A 92 13.30 -5.73 31.16
N ASP A 93 13.15 -6.83 30.42
CA ASP A 93 13.90 -8.08 30.60
C ASP A 93 15.43 -7.91 30.38
N THR A 94 15.85 -6.94 29.57
CA THR A 94 17.27 -6.64 29.30
C THR A 94 17.89 -5.63 30.29
N GLY A 95 17.18 -5.24 31.34
CA GLY A 95 17.69 -4.29 32.35
C GLY A 95 17.86 -2.85 31.86
N SER A 96 17.48 -2.55 30.64
CA SER A 96 17.53 -1.19 30.12
C SER A 96 16.38 -0.38 30.71
N HIS A 97 16.72 0.62 31.55
CA HIS A 97 15.74 1.53 32.14
C HIS A 97 14.95 2.27 31.05
N TRP A 98 13.72 1.82 30.79
CA TRP A 98 12.78 2.58 30.00
C TRP A 98 12.36 3.83 30.80
N ARG A 99 12.94 4.99 30.48
CA ARG A 99 12.54 6.28 31.04
C ARG A 99 11.19 6.71 30.47
N GLY A 100 10.12 6.01 30.83
CA GLY A 100 8.75 6.37 30.51
C GLY A 100 8.01 6.93 31.73
N SER A 101 8.52 7.99 32.33
CA SER A 101 8.02 8.49 33.60
C SER A 101 6.88 9.54 33.53
N ASN A 102 6.30 9.77 32.34
CA ASN A 102 5.12 10.64 32.23
C ASN A 102 3.97 9.86 31.63
N LEU A 103 2.82 9.77 32.30
CA LEU A 103 1.60 9.12 31.83
C LEU A 103 1.18 9.59 30.42
N ALA A 104 1.35 10.88 30.09
CA ALA A 104 1.12 11.43 28.76
C ALA A 104 2.12 10.90 27.71
N ALA A 105 3.40 10.81 28.05
CA ALA A 105 4.43 10.21 27.21
C ALA A 105 4.21 8.69 27.05
N GLY A 106 3.66 8.02 28.09
CA GLY A 106 3.21 6.63 28.04
C GLY A 106 2.11 6.42 27.01
N PHE A 107 1.03 7.20 27.06
CA PHE A 107 -0.09 7.09 26.11
C PHE A 107 0.34 7.34 24.66
N VAL A 108 1.08 8.42 24.39
CA VAL A 108 1.63 8.70 23.05
C VAL A 108 2.58 7.60 22.60
N GLY A 109 3.39 7.04 23.51
CA GLY A 109 4.30 5.93 23.24
C GLY A 109 3.58 4.64 22.82
N TRP A 110 2.40 4.35 23.38
CA TRP A 110 1.59 3.18 23.00
C TRP A 110 1.13 3.23 21.55
N PHE A 111 0.89 4.43 21.00
CA PHE A 111 0.50 4.64 19.60
C PHE A 111 1.68 5.01 18.68
N ALA A 112 2.91 4.98 19.18
CA ALA A 112 4.07 5.23 18.36
C ALA A 112 4.13 4.26 17.17
N GLY A 113 4.25 4.80 15.95
CA GLY A 113 4.25 4.01 14.72
C GLY A 113 2.85 3.60 14.22
N PHE A 114 1.78 4.22 14.70
CA PHE A 114 0.43 4.02 14.18
C PHE A 114 0.34 4.35 12.69
N GLN A 115 -0.04 3.36 11.88
CA GLN A 115 -0.02 3.45 10.41
C GLN A 115 -1.42 3.62 9.83
N TRP A 116 -2.07 4.76 10.08
CA TRP A 116 -3.40 5.06 9.58
C TRP A 116 -3.55 4.97 8.06
N LYS A 117 -2.50 5.35 7.30
CA LYS A 117 -2.50 5.27 5.83
C LYS A 117 -2.74 3.85 5.33
N SER A 118 -2.11 2.86 5.96
CA SER A 118 -2.30 1.45 5.60
C SER A 118 -3.73 0.97 5.88
N ALA A 119 -4.33 1.39 7.00
CA ALA A 119 -5.72 1.07 7.32
C ALA A 119 -6.69 1.71 6.31
N LEU A 120 -6.45 2.98 5.95
CA LEU A 120 -7.28 3.70 4.97
C LEU A 120 -7.20 3.07 3.57
N ILE A 121 -6.00 2.74 3.08
CA ILE A 121 -5.80 2.06 1.79
C ILE A 121 -6.55 0.73 1.77
N THR A 122 -6.44 -0.05 2.86
CA THR A 122 -7.14 -1.32 2.99
C THR A 122 -8.66 -1.12 2.95
N SER A 123 -9.20 -0.15 3.70
CA SER A 123 -10.63 0.13 3.76
C SER A 123 -11.20 0.61 2.42
N LEU A 124 -10.48 1.45 1.69
CA LEU A 124 -10.87 1.87 0.33
C LEU A 124 -10.91 0.68 -0.63
N SER A 125 -9.90 -0.18 -0.61
CA SER A 125 -9.86 -1.38 -1.44
C SER A 125 -11.01 -2.35 -1.11
N LEU A 126 -11.31 -2.55 0.19
CA LEU A 126 -12.44 -3.34 0.63
C LEU A 126 -13.76 -2.77 0.13
N SER A 127 -13.97 -1.46 0.24
CA SER A 127 -15.22 -0.80 -0.15
C SER A 127 -15.47 -0.82 -1.67
N ILE A 128 -14.40 -0.86 -2.45
CA ILE A 128 -14.49 -0.98 -3.91
C ILE A 128 -14.82 -2.42 -4.34
N LEU A 129 -14.21 -3.43 -3.73
CA LEU A 129 -14.25 -4.81 -4.21
C LEU A 129 -15.23 -5.72 -3.46
N LEU A 130 -15.42 -5.53 -2.15
CA LEU A 130 -16.31 -6.35 -1.36
C LEU A 130 -17.75 -5.86 -1.52
N ARG A 131 -18.68 -6.80 -1.68
CA ARG A 131 -20.12 -6.60 -1.57
C ARG A 131 -20.67 -7.52 -0.52
N ALA A 132 -21.64 -7.04 0.26
CA ALA A 132 -22.25 -7.84 1.29
C ALA A 132 -23.65 -7.32 1.65
N ASN A 133 -24.44 -8.18 2.27
CA ASN A 133 -25.82 -7.85 2.66
C ASN A 133 -25.89 -7.02 3.95
N SER A 134 -24.83 -7.06 4.81
CA SER A 134 -24.77 -6.34 6.08
C SER A 134 -23.46 -5.59 6.25
N LEU A 135 -23.48 -4.43 6.90
CA LEU A 135 -22.32 -3.60 7.20
C LEU A 135 -21.28 -4.30 8.10
N TRP A 136 -21.72 -5.26 8.89
CA TRP A 136 -20.85 -6.06 9.76
C TRP A 136 -19.76 -6.80 8.99
N PHE A 137 -20.04 -7.22 7.75
CA PHE A 137 -19.03 -7.89 6.91
C PHE A 137 -17.90 -6.96 6.49
N TRP A 138 -18.17 -5.66 6.22
CA TRP A 138 -17.11 -4.68 5.94
C TRP A 138 -16.30 -4.36 7.20
N LEU A 139 -16.95 -4.22 8.34
CA LEU A 139 -16.29 -4.04 9.62
C LEU A 139 -15.37 -5.23 9.92
N ALA A 140 -15.89 -6.45 9.80
CA ALA A 140 -15.13 -7.69 9.99
C ALA A 140 -13.97 -7.80 8.99
N ALA A 141 -14.20 -7.51 7.70
CA ALA A 141 -13.16 -7.54 6.67
C ALA A 141 -12.03 -6.55 6.98
N GLY A 142 -12.34 -5.33 7.40
CA GLY A 142 -11.36 -4.33 7.82
C GLY A 142 -10.56 -4.78 9.04
N PHE A 143 -11.24 -5.34 10.04
CA PHE A 143 -10.63 -5.90 11.24
C PHE A 143 -9.69 -7.07 10.93
N ILE A 144 -10.17 -8.06 10.17
CA ILE A 144 -9.40 -9.26 9.79
C ILE A 144 -8.18 -8.87 8.94
N ALA A 145 -8.39 -7.99 7.95
CA ALA A 145 -7.34 -7.53 7.05
C ALA A 145 -6.14 -6.94 7.81
N ILE A 146 -6.41 -6.05 8.75
CA ILE A 146 -5.35 -5.39 9.51
C ILE A 146 -4.81 -6.29 10.62
N SER A 147 -5.64 -7.13 11.25
CA SER A 147 -5.18 -8.12 12.24
C SER A 147 -4.19 -9.11 11.62
N ALA A 148 -4.48 -9.62 10.42
CA ALA A 148 -3.58 -10.52 9.68
C ALA A 148 -2.18 -9.89 9.46
N LYS A 149 -2.12 -8.59 9.21
CA LYS A 149 -0.86 -7.84 9.06
C LYS A 149 0.01 -7.88 10.32
N PHE A 150 -0.58 -7.98 11.51
CA PHE A 150 0.15 -8.06 12.78
C PHE A 150 0.45 -9.50 13.19
N LEU A 151 -0.49 -10.40 12.96
CA LEU A 151 -0.44 -11.80 13.42
C LEU A 151 0.37 -12.68 12.47
N ILE A 152 0.19 -12.53 11.15
CA ILE A 152 0.77 -13.42 10.14
C ILE A 152 1.94 -12.73 9.46
N ARG A 153 3.11 -12.90 10.03
CA ARG A 153 4.35 -12.25 9.55
C ARG A 153 5.48 -13.27 9.44
N TYR A 154 6.25 -13.12 8.37
CA TYR A 154 7.48 -13.87 8.18
C TYR A 154 8.66 -12.91 7.98
N ARG A 155 9.72 -13.07 8.78
CA ARG A 155 10.92 -12.21 8.74
C ARG A 155 10.63 -10.70 8.65
N GLY A 156 9.53 -10.22 9.31
CA GLY A 156 9.16 -8.80 9.35
C GLY A 156 8.30 -8.31 8.18
N LYS A 157 8.02 -9.13 7.16
CA LYS A 157 7.00 -8.90 6.11
C LYS A 157 5.66 -9.49 6.57
N HIS A 158 4.54 -8.83 6.29
CA HIS A 158 3.24 -9.50 6.38
C HIS A 158 3.09 -10.41 5.15
N LEU A 159 2.55 -11.59 5.37
CA LEU A 159 2.48 -12.62 4.35
C LEU A 159 1.43 -12.30 3.29
N PHE A 160 0.27 -11.81 3.70
CA PHE A 160 -0.86 -11.53 2.83
C PHE A 160 -1.01 -10.04 2.55
N ASN A 161 -1.50 -9.69 1.37
CA ASN A 161 -2.06 -8.37 1.16
C ASN A 161 -3.27 -8.18 2.07
N PRO A 162 -3.31 -7.10 2.91
CA PRO A 162 -4.35 -6.96 3.93
C PRO A 162 -5.77 -6.96 3.36
N ALA A 163 -6.04 -6.19 2.32
CA ALA A 163 -7.37 -6.13 1.72
C ALA A 163 -7.78 -7.48 1.11
N CYS A 164 -6.84 -8.14 0.44
CA CYS A 164 -7.08 -9.44 -0.18
C CYS A 164 -7.50 -10.49 0.86
N ILE A 165 -6.73 -10.65 1.95
CA ILE A 165 -7.06 -11.65 2.98
C ILE A 165 -8.36 -11.33 3.70
N GLY A 166 -8.66 -10.03 3.94
CA GLY A 166 -9.93 -9.61 4.54
C GLY A 166 -11.13 -9.99 3.68
N ILE A 167 -11.06 -9.78 2.36
CA ILE A 167 -12.12 -10.17 1.43
C ILE A 167 -12.27 -11.70 1.38
N VAL A 168 -11.15 -12.42 1.21
CA VAL A 168 -11.16 -13.89 1.08
C VAL A 168 -11.77 -14.54 2.31
N VAL A 169 -11.32 -14.17 3.51
CA VAL A 169 -11.82 -14.75 4.76
C VAL A 169 -13.29 -14.44 4.95
N VAL A 170 -13.73 -13.19 4.74
CA VAL A 170 -15.13 -12.82 4.88
C VAL A 170 -16.00 -13.54 3.83
N SER A 171 -15.55 -13.64 2.57
CA SER A 171 -16.30 -14.37 1.54
C SER A 171 -16.44 -15.86 1.86
N LEU A 172 -15.43 -16.48 2.46
CA LEU A 172 -15.49 -17.88 2.89
C LEU A 172 -16.44 -18.08 4.09
N LEU A 173 -16.43 -17.16 5.06
CA LEU A 173 -17.25 -17.28 6.26
C LEU A 173 -18.72 -16.88 6.05
N ALA A 174 -18.96 -15.90 5.18
CA ALA A 174 -20.29 -15.36 4.92
C ALA A 174 -21.05 -16.11 3.80
N GLY A 175 -20.38 -16.98 3.06
CA GLY A 175 -20.96 -17.67 1.90
C GLY A 175 -21.60 -16.70 0.92
N ASN A 176 -22.88 -16.88 0.62
CA ASN A 176 -23.62 -16.04 -0.31
C ASN A 176 -23.96 -14.62 0.23
N ALA A 177 -23.71 -14.35 1.51
CA ALA A 177 -24.00 -13.04 2.11
C ALA A 177 -22.90 -12.00 1.84
N ALA A 178 -21.71 -12.44 1.37
CA ALA A 178 -20.63 -11.55 0.94
C ALA A 178 -19.91 -12.11 -0.29
N TRP A 179 -19.63 -11.25 -1.26
CA TRP A 179 -19.00 -11.65 -2.53
C TRP A 179 -18.09 -10.56 -3.08
N VAL A 180 -17.25 -10.91 -4.04
CA VAL A 180 -16.39 -9.97 -4.76
C VAL A 180 -17.15 -9.36 -5.92
N SER A 181 -17.16 -8.02 -5.98
CA SER A 181 -17.73 -7.29 -7.12
C SER A 181 -16.86 -7.46 -8.36
N PRO A 182 -17.40 -7.75 -9.54
CA PRO A 182 -16.64 -7.73 -10.79
C PRO A 182 -16.14 -6.32 -11.16
N GLY A 183 -16.78 -5.27 -10.61
CA GLY A 183 -16.40 -3.89 -10.85
C GLY A 183 -16.55 -3.53 -12.33
N GLN A 184 -17.77 -3.49 -12.82
CA GLN A 184 -18.03 -2.98 -14.18
C GLN A 184 -17.93 -1.44 -14.17
N TRP A 185 -17.01 -0.91 -14.95
CA TRP A 185 -16.75 0.54 -15.01
C TRP A 185 -17.63 1.26 -16.05
N GLY A 186 -18.62 0.54 -16.58
CA GLY A 186 -19.45 1.04 -17.68
C GLY A 186 -18.63 1.23 -18.98
N GLN A 187 -19.25 1.76 -20.00
CA GLN A 187 -18.62 1.96 -21.32
C GLN A 187 -17.70 3.20 -21.38
N ALA A 188 -17.36 3.81 -20.27
CA ALA A 188 -16.56 5.03 -20.27
C ALA A 188 -15.05 4.70 -20.24
N PRO A 189 -14.36 4.62 -21.40
CA PRO A 189 -12.91 4.33 -21.49
C PRO A 189 -12.06 5.35 -20.71
N ILE A 190 -12.61 6.51 -20.48
CA ILE A 190 -11.95 7.62 -19.76
C ILE A 190 -11.64 7.26 -18.31
N PHE A 191 -12.49 6.49 -17.64
CA PHE A 191 -12.26 6.07 -16.26
C PHE A 191 -11.17 5.02 -16.16
N ALA A 192 -11.12 4.09 -17.12
CA ALA A 192 -10.03 3.12 -17.21
C ALA A 192 -8.69 3.82 -17.46
N ALA A 193 -8.65 4.79 -18.37
CA ALA A 193 -7.44 5.56 -18.65
C ALA A 193 -6.97 6.38 -17.44
N PHE A 194 -7.90 6.98 -16.69
CA PHE A 194 -7.59 7.70 -15.46
C PHE A 194 -7.03 6.76 -14.39
N ALA A 195 -7.68 5.61 -14.16
CA ALA A 195 -7.21 4.61 -13.20
C ALA A 195 -5.84 4.04 -13.58
N ILE A 196 -5.62 3.74 -14.85
CA ILE A 196 -4.33 3.28 -15.37
C ILE A 196 -3.26 4.35 -15.17
N GLY A 197 -3.55 5.62 -15.47
CA GLY A 197 -2.61 6.72 -15.28
C GLY A 197 -2.21 6.92 -13.82
N PHE A 198 -3.19 6.94 -12.92
CA PHE A 198 -2.93 7.03 -11.48
C PHE A 198 -2.19 5.80 -10.94
N ALA A 199 -2.59 4.61 -11.36
CA ALA A 199 -1.93 3.37 -10.97
C ALA A 199 -0.47 3.33 -11.47
N ALA A 200 -0.20 3.72 -12.71
CA ALA A 200 1.15 3.80 -13.24
C ALA A 200 2.03 4.78 -12.44
N LEU A 201 1.46 5.90 -11.99
CA LEU A 201 2.15 6.88 -11.16
C LEU A 201 2.50 6.30 -9.78
N VAL A 202 1.57 5.58 -9.16
CA VAL A 202 1.79 4.88 -7.88
C VAL A 202 2.83 3.79 -8.02
N LEU A 203 2.74 2.99 -9.08
CA LEU A 203 3.64 1.87 -9.32
C LEU A 203 5.05 2.30 -9.65
N SER A 204 5.24 3.38 -10.43
CA SER A 204 6.56 3.93 -10.71
C SER A 204 7.29 4.34 -9.44
N SER A 205 6.58 4.91 -8.47
CA SER A 205 7.12 5.25 -7.15
C SER A 205 7.45 4.01 -6.31
N ALA A 206 6.67 2.95 -6.40
CA ALA A 206 6.89 1.67 -5.70
C ALA A 206 7.84 0.73 -6.46
N LYS A 207 8.21 1.01 -7.70
CA LYS A 207 9.04 0.16 -8.58
C LYS A 207 8.52 -1.27 -8.71
N ARG A 208 7.20 -1.44 -8.83
CA ARG A 208 6.50 -2.73 -8.90
C ARG A 208 5.64 -2.90 -10.16
N LEU A 209 5.96 -2.15 -11.22
CA LEU A 209 5.24 -2.24 -12.50
C LEU A 209 5.43 -3.62 -13.17
N ASP A 210 6.57 -4.24 -12.94
CA ASP A 210 6.92 -5.55 -13.49
C ASP A 210 5.93 -6.66 -13.10
N ILE A 211 5.50 -6.72 -11.83
CA ILE A 211 4.55 -7.74 -11.37
C ILE A 211 3.14 -7.49 -11.90
N ALA A 212 2.71 -6.21 -11.98
CA ALA A 212 1.40 -5.86 -12.51
C ALA A 212 1.28 -6.22 -14.00
N LEU A 213 2.26 -5.82 -14.80
CA LEU A 213 2.30 -6.14 -16.23
C LEU A 213 2.47 -7.64 -16.46
N GLY A 214 3.34 -8.31 -15.69
CA GLY A 214 3.50 -9.76 -15.77
C GLY A 214 2.21 -10.50 -15.51
N PHE A 215 1.43 -10.09 -14.50
CA PHE A 215 0.12 -10.67 -14.23
C PHE A 215 -0.88 -10.40 -15.36
N LEU A 216 -1.01 -9.13 -15.80
CA LEU A 216 -1.98 -8.76 -16.84
C LEU A 216 -1.70 -9.47 -18.17
N ILE A 217 -0.43 -9.54 -18.57
CA ILE A 217 -0.02 -10.23 -19.81
C ILE A 217 -0.30 -11.72 -19.69
N ALA A 218 0.08 -12.36 -18.58
CA ALA A 218 -0.15 -13.79 -18.39
C ALA A 218 -1.65 -14.11 -18.35
N PHE A 219 -2.44 -13.32 -17.63
CA PHE A 219 -3.89 -13.51 -17.53
C PHE A 219 -4.58 -13.28 -18.87
N ALA A 220 -4.22 -12.23 -19.61
CA ALA A 220 -4.71 -11.99 -20.97
C ALA A 220 -4.36 -13.15 -21.91
N ALA A 221 -3.12 -13.63 -21.90
CA ALA A 221 -2.70 -14.76 -22.71
C ALA A 221 -3.54 -16.02 -22.44
N MET A 222 -3.88 -16.28 -21.17
CA MET A 222 -4.74 -17.41 -20.81
C MET A 222 -6.18 -17.22 -21.27
N LEU A 223 -6.75 -16.01 -21.14
CA LEU A 223 -8.10 -15.72 -21.61
C LEU A 223 -8.22 -15.86 -23.13
N PHE A 224 -7.30 -15.28 -23.89
CA PHE A 224 -7.29 -15.39 -25.34
C PHE A 224 -6.95 -16.80 -25.80
N GLY A 225 -5.98 -17.46 -25.15
CA GLY A 225 -5.63 -18.85 -25.46
C GLY A 225 -6.81 -19.80 -25.30
N ARG A 226 -7.58 -19.64 -24.20
CA ARG A 226 -8.81 -20.42 -24.01
C ARG A 226 -9.87 -20.12 -25.04
N ALA A 227 -10.10 -18.83 -25.36
CA ALA A 227 -11.09 -18.46 -26.38
C ALA A 227 -10.73 -19.03 -27.76
N LEU A 228 -9.46 -18.99 -28.15
CA LEU A 228 -8.97 -19.63 -29.38
C LEU A 228 -9.15 -21.15 -29.37
N TYR A 229 -8.86 -21.81 -28.24
CA TYR A 229 -8.99 -23.25 -28.11
C TYR A 229 -10.44 -23.74 -28.19
N LEU A 230 -11.38 -22.99 -27.58
CA LEU A 230 -12.80 -23.31 -27.55
C LEU A 230 -13.57 -22.78 -28.77
N GLY A 231 -12.98 -21.90 -29.57
CA GLY A 231 -13.68 -21.20 -30.66
C GLY A 231 -14.62 -20.09 -30.16
N ASP A 232 -14.42 -19.59 -28.95
CA ASP A 232 -15.25 -18.54 -28.37
C ASP A 232 -15.03 -17.18 -29.07
N PRO A 233 -16.07 -16.32 -29.18
CA PRO A 233 -15.91 -14.96 -29.69
C PRO A 233 -14.88 -14.14 -28.92
N MET A 234 -14.00 -13.43 -29.65
CA MET A 234 -12.96 -12.60 -29.05
C MET A 234 -13.49 -11.45 -28.17
N ALA A 235 -14.77 -11.11 -28.31
CA ALA A 235 -15.45 -10.15 -27.43
C ALA A 235 -15.46 -10.60 -25.96
N ILE A 236 -15.48 -11.91 -25.67
CA ILE A 236 -15.53 -12.46 -24.30
C ILE A 236 -14.23 -12.13 -23.53
N PRO A 237 -13.02 -12.51 -23.98
CA PRO A 237 -11.79 -12.15 -23.28
C PRO A 237 -11.58 -10.64 -23.20
N ILE A 238 -11.95 -9.88 -24.24
CA ILE A 238 -11.86 -8.41 -24.21
C ILE A 238 -12.73 -7.84 -23.09
N HIS A 239 -13.98 -8.31 -22.98
CA HIS A 239 -14.90 -7.87 -21.93
C HIS A 239 -14.39 -8.23 -20.52
N GLN A 240 -13.80 -9.40 -20.34
CA GLN A 240 -13.21 -9.82 -19.07
C GLN A 240 -12.02 -8.94 -18.67
N LEU A 241 -11.19 -8.51 -19.62
CA LEU A 241 -10.08 -7.60 -19.39
C LEU A 241 -10.53 -6.16 -19.06
N GLN A 242 -11.73 -5.77 -19.42
CA GLN A 242 -12.32 -4.46 -19.09
C GLN A 242 -12.92 -4.42 -17.67
N SER A 243 -12.74 -5.46 -16.87
CA SER A 243 -13.21 -5.49 -15.48
C SER A 243 -12.41 -4.53 -14.59
N GLY A 244 -13.10 -3.63 -13.89
CA GLY A 244 -12.49 -2.74 -12.92
C GLY A 244 -11.87 -3.48 -11.73
N ALA A 245 -12.46 -4.62 -11.34
CA ALA A 245 -11.89 -5.48 -10.29
C ALA A 245 -10.53 -6.04 -10.70
N LEU A 246 -10.35 -6.42 -11.96
CA LEU A 246 -9.06 -6.85 -12.52
C LEU A 246 -8.01 -5.74 -12.42
N LEU A 247 -8.39 -4.50 -12.77
CA LEU A 247 -7.47 -3.36 -12.73
C LEU A 247 -7.08 -2.99 -11.28
N VAL A 248 -8.05 -2.95 -10.38
CA VAL A 248 -7.76 -2.70 -8.94
C VAL A 248 -6.87 -3.81 -8.38
N PHE A 249 -7.14 -5.07 -8.71
CA PHE A 249 -6.31 -6.20 -8.31
C PHE A 249 -4.88 -6.06 -8.84
N ALA A 250 -4.72 -5.86 -10.17
CA ALA A 250 -3.43 -5.81 -10.83
C ALA A 250 -2.56 -4.62 -10.38
N PHE A 251 -3.18 -3.48 -10.10
CA PHE A 251 -2.43 -2.27 -9.76
C PHE A 251 -2.27 -2.01 -8.27
N PHE A 252 -3.19 -2.47 -7.42
CA PHE A 252 -3.18 -2.12 -5.99
C PHE A 252 -3.02 -3.31 -5.03
N MET A 253 -3.29 -4.55 -5.50
CA MET A 253 -3.23 -5.70 -4.61
C MET A 253 -1.99 -6.57 -4.85
N ILE A 254 -1.77 -7.04 -6.09
CA ILE A 254 -0.61 -7.88 -6.41
C ILE A 254 0.70 -7.09 -6.37
N THR A 255 0.63 -5.76 -6.40
CA THR A 255 1.79 -4.87 -6.33
C THR A 255 2.23 -4.51 -4.92
N ASP A 256 1.56 -4.99 -3.87
CA ASP A 256 1.96 -4.71 -2.49
C ASP A 256 3.38 -5.24 -2.23
N PRO A 257 4.37 -4.34 -2.02
CA PRO A 257 5.77 -4.74 -1.94
C PRO A 257 6.10 -5.54 -0.67
N ARG A 258 5.20 -5.60 0.31
CA ARG A 258 5.41 -6.34 1.55
C ARG A 258 4.83 -7.75 1.53
N SER A 259 3.91 -8.05 0.63
CA SER A 259 3.28 -9.37 0.50
C SER A 259 3.75 -10.15 -0.73
N THR A 260 4.60 -9.54 -1.57
CA THR A 260 5.11 -10.14 -2.81
C THR A 260 6.62 -10.38 -2.74
N PRO A 261 7.19 -11.26 -3.59
CA PRO A 261 8.62 -11.55 -3.60
C PRO A 261 9.50 -10.33 -3.86
N ASP A 262 10.72 -10.33 -3.31
CA ASP A 262 11.64 -9.20 -3.43
C ASP A 262 12.38 -9.18 -4.77
N SER A 263 12.74 -10.33 -5.36
CA SER A 263 13.45 -10.40 -6.64
C SER A 263 12.52 -10.22 -7.83
N ARG A 264 13.03 -9.64 -8.92
CA ARG A 264 12.25 -9.40 -10.15
C ARG A 264 11.77 -10.70 -10.79
N LEU A 265 12.66 -11.70 -10.87
CA LEU A 265 12.32 -13.00 -11.45
C LEU A 265 11.25 -13.70 -10.61
N ALA A 266 11.41 -13.72 -9.27
CA ALA A 266 10.41 -14.32 -8.38
C ALA A 266 9.05 -13.62 -8.50
N ARG A 267 9.02 -12.29 -8.67
CA ARG A 267 7.78 -11.55 -8.91
C ARG A 267 7.09 -11.94 -10.20
N LEU A 268 7.83 -12.11 -11.28
CA LEU A 268 7.26 -12.54 -12.58
C LEU A 268 6.72 -13.96 -12.50
N LEU A 269 7.47 -14.89 -11.92
CA LEU A 269 7.01 -16.27 -11.70
C LEU A 269 5.76 -16.31 -10.81
N PHE A 270 5.76 -15.52 -9.73
CA PHE A 270 4.62 -15.38 -8.84
C PHE A 270 3.39 -14.81 -9.57
N ALA A 271 3.57 -13.78 -10.41
CA ALA A 271 2.51 -13.16 -11.19
C ALA A 271 1.87 -14.16 -12.17
N ILE A 272 2.71 -14.95 -12.88
CA ILE A 272 2.24 -16.00 -13.80
C ILE A 272 1.49 -17.08 -13.03
N ALA A 273 2.01 -17.52 -11.88
CA ALA A 273 1.35 -18.54 -11.06
C ALA A 273 -0.01 -18.04 -10.53
N VAL A 274 -0.09 -16.77 -10.07
CA VAL A 274 -1.36 -16.16 -9.65
C VAL A 274 -2.34 -16.10 -10.80
N ALA A 275 -1.90 -15.71 -12.00
CA ALA A 275 -2.76 -15.68 -13.19
C ALA A 275 -3.30 -17.07 -13.55
N ALA A 276 -2.43 -18.09 -13.54
CA ALA A 276 -2.79 -19.47 -13.84
C ALA A 276 -3.82 -20.03 -12.85
N VAL A 277 -3.55 -19.89 -11.55
CA VAL A 277 -4.47 -20.36 -10.52
C VAL A 277 -5.78 -19.58 -10.54
N ALA A 278 -5.75 -18.26 -10.78
CA ALA A 278 -6.96 -17.44 -10.90
C ALA A 278 -7.82 -17.88 -12.10
N ALA A 279 -7.21 -18.13 -13.26
CA ALA A 279 -7.88 -18.64 -14.44
C ALA A 279 -8.49 -20.01 -14.16
N TRP A 280 -7.73 -20.93 -13.59
CA TRP A 280 -8.20 -22.26 -13.24
C TRP A 280 -9.37 -22.24 -12.26
N LEU A 281 -9.27 -21.48 -11.15
CA LEU A 281 -10.34 -21.33 -10.18
C LEU A 281 -11.61 -20.70 -10.79
N SER A 282 -11.42 -19.78 -11.74
CA SER A 282 -12.55 -19.14 -12.44
C SER A 282 -13.24 -20.09 -13.39
N TRP A 283 -12.52 -20.94 -14.12
CA TRP A 283 -13.06 -21.80 -15.16
C TRP A 283 -13.65 -23.11 -14.61
N GLU A 284 -12.94 -23.77 -13.70
CA GLU A 284 -13.37 -25.06 -13.17
C GLU A 284 -14.39 -24.91 -12.01
N TYR A 285 -14.16 -23.93 -11.15
CA TYR A 285 -14.97 -23.78 -9.93
C TYR A 285 -15.90 -22.57 -9.97
N HIS A 286 -15.86 -21.76 -11.00
CA HIS A 286 -16.70 -20.56 -11.18
C HIS A 286 -16.63 -19.60 -10.00
N ILE A 287 -15.47 -19.52 -9.32
CA ILE A 287 -15.29 -18.72 -8.10
C ILE A 287 -15.26 -17.23 -8.47
N ARG A 288 -16.23 -16.49 -7.95
CA ARG A 288 -16.25 -15.03 -8.07
C ARG A 288 -15.06 -14.43 -7.30
N GLY A 289 -14.25 -13.61 -7.99
CA GLY A 289 -13.04 -13.05 -7.38
C GLY A 289 -11.88 -14.04 -7.26
N ALA A 290 -11.81 -15.05 -8.12
CA ALA A 290 -10.77 -16.07 -8.18
C ALA A 290 -9.34 -15.52 -8.07
N MET A 291 -9.07 -14.31 -8.59
CA MET A 291 -7.79 -13.61 -8.49
C MET A 291 -7.37 -13.36 -7.03
N LEU A 292 -8.33 -13.01 -6.16
CA LEU A 292 -8.06 -12.77 -4.74
C LEU A 292 -7.75 -14.07 -4.00
N PHE A 293 -8.49 -15.14 -4.30
CA PHE A 293 -8.23 -16.46 -3.74
C PHE A 293 -6.87 -17.00 -4.19
N ALA A 294 -6.53 -16.84 -5.48
CA ALA A 294 -5.22 -17.20 -6.00
C ALA A 294 -4.08 -16.43 -5.32
N LEU A 295 -4.24 -15.11 -5.17
CA LEU A 295 -3.24 -14.28 -4.49
C LEU A 295 -3.07 -14.67 -3.02
N ALA A 296 -4.17 -14.90 -2.29
CA ALA A 296 -4.13 -15.31 -0.89
C ALA A 296 -3.48 -16.71 -0.75
N GLY A 297 -3.88 -17.68 -1.57
CA GLY A 297 -3.32 -19.03 -1.52
C GLY A 297 -1.82 -19.04 -1.83
N LEU A 298 -1.41 -18.39 -2.91
CA LEU A 298 -0.01 -18.38 -3.35
C LEU A 298 0.89 -17.46 -2.52
N ALA A 299 0.32 -16.52 -1.75
CA ALA A 299 1.10 -15.66 -0.85
C ALA A 299 1.93 -16.48 0.16
N VAL A 300 1.47 -17.69 0.53
CA VAL A 300 2.19 -18.61 1.40
C VAL A 300 3.54 -19.05 0.80
N LEU A 301 3.66 -19.04 -0.54
CA LEU A 301 4.91 -19.37 -1.23
C LEU A 301 5.90 -18.21 -1.30
N THR A 302 5.50 -16.99 -0.98
CA THR A 302 6.41 -15.82 -1.01
C THR A 302 7.69 -16.02 -0.19
N PRO A 303 7.65 -16.57 1.04
CA PRO A 303 8.87 -16.85 1.81
C PRO A 303 9.83 -17.84 1.14
N LEU A 304 9.28 -18.85 0.46
CA LEU A 304 10.06 -19.83 -0.29
C LEU A 304 10.75 -19.17 -1.50
N LEU A 305 10.00 -18.35 -2.25
CA LEU A 305 10.54 -17.60 -3.39
C LEU A 305 11.62 -16.60 -2.97
N ASP A 306 11.43 -15.90 -1.84
CA ASP A 306 12.45 -15.01 -1.27
C ASP A 306 13.68 -15.75 -0.75
N HIS A 307 13.55 -17.04 -0.39
CA HIS A 307 14.68 -17.89 0.00
C HIS A 307 15.46 -18.40 -1.22
N LEU A 308 14.74 -18.85 -2.25
CA LEU A 308 15.35 -19.40 -3.49
C LEU A 308 15.97 -18.30 -4.36
N LEU A 309 15.37 -17.11 -4.40
CA LEU A 309 15.77 -15.99 -5.25
C LEU A 309 15.94 -14.72 -4.40
N PRO A 310 16.98 -14.63 -3.57
CA PRO A 310 17.16 -13.54 -2.62
C PRO A 310 17.42 -12.20 -3.31
N ALA A 311 16.83 -11.13 -2.78
CA ALA A 311 17.05 -9.75 -3.23
C ALA A 311 16.92 -8.74 -2.08
N LYS A 312 17.32 -7.48 -2.32
CA LYS A 312 17.20 -6.40 -1.34
C LYS A 312 15.72 -6.14 -1.03
N ARG A 313 15.39 -6.10 0.28
CA ARG A 313 14.03 -5.81 0.74
C ARG A 313 13.58 -4.40 0.38
N PHE A 314 12.32 -4.30 0.01
CA PHE A 314 11.68 -3.00 -0.21
C PHE A 314 11.52 -2.23 1.12
N GLN A 315 11.89 -0.95 1.12
CA GLN A 315 11.68 -0.02 2.22
C GLN A 315 10.96 1.22 1.71
N TRP A 316 9.89 1.66 2.41
CA TRP A 316 9.11 2.84 2.02
C TRP A 316 9.90 4.15 2.09
N THR A 317 10.85 4.21 3.01
CA THR A 317 11.77 5.34 3.18
C THR A 317 13.19 4.81 3.10
N PRO A 318 14.04 5.26 2.18
CA PRO A 318 15.45 4.90 2.21
C PRO A 318 16.02 5.30 3.57
N LYS A 319 16.70 4.39 4.26
CA LYS A 319 17.55 4.80 5.37
C LYS A 319 18.50 5.86 4.82
N LYS A 320 18.50 7.07 5.41
CA LYS A 320 19.60 8.01 5.18
C LYS A 320 20.86 7.24 5.51
N GLU A 321 21.69 6.99 4.53
CA GLU A 321 23.07 6.60 4.78
C GLU A 321 23.68 7.71 5.62
N PRO A 322 24.38 7.38 6.73
CA PRO A 322 25.14 8.40 7.44
C PRO A 322 26.05 9.05 6.42
N SER A 323 25.92 10.37 6.26
CA SER A 323 26.80 11.13 5.39
C SER A 323 28.24 10.86 5.80
N HIS A 324 29.06 10.43 4.87
CA HIS A 324 30.49 10.11 5.07
C HIS A 324 31.32 11.34 5.53
N ASP A 325 30.69 12.52 5.64
CA ASP A 325 31.31 13.79 6.03
C ASP A 325 31.49 14.01 7.54
N SER A 326 31.11 13.06 8.40
CA SER A 326 31.30 13.19 9.85
C SER A 326 32.52 12.44 10.42
N GLN A 327 33.39 11.91 9.54
CA GLN A 327 34.68 11.34 9.96
C GLN A 327 35.87 12.19 9.48
N THR A 328 35.89 13.46 9.82
CA THR A 328 37.17 14.17 9.97
C THR A 328 37.69 13.84 11.36
N PRO A 329 38.81 13.13 11.50
CA PRO A 329 39.43 12.96 12.80
C PRO A 329 39.94 14.33 13.26
N ARG A 330 39.27 14.94 14.25
CA ARG A 330 39.89 15.97 15.07
C ARG A 330 40.98 15.31 15.91
N GLY A 331 42.10 15.01 15.28
CA GLY A 331 43.31 14.55 15.93
C GLY A 331 44.44 15.52 15.63
N GLY A 332 44.42 16.64 16.31
CA GLY A 332 45.59 17.50 16.38
C GLY A 332 46.68 16.79 17.17
N VAL A 333 47.61 16.16 16.46
CA VAL A 333 48.88 15.73 17.05
C VAL A 333 49.69 16.99 17.35
N ARG A 334 49.72 17.40 18.63
CA ARG A 334 50.74 18.34 19.15
C ARG A 334 52.09 17.64 19.04
N ALA A 335 52.92 18.05 18.09
CA ALA A 335 54.33 17.73 18.06
C ALA A 335 55.00 18.25 19.34
N ARG A 336 55.57 17.39 20.17
CA ARG A 336 56.48 17.75 21.24
C ARG A 336 57.86 18.05 20.61
N PRO A 337 58.53 19.18 20.96
CA PRO A 337 59.87 19.41 20.52
C PRO A 337 60.84 18.46 21.21
N TYR A 338 61.65 17.79 20.42
CA TYR A 338 62.81 17.03 20.87
C TYR A 338 63.87 18.00 21.48
N VAL A 339 64.17 17.85 22.75
CA VAL A 339 65.34 18.49 23.38
C VAL A 339 66.51 17.50 23.23
N VAL A 340 67.49 17.90 22.38
CA VAL A 340 68.79 17.25 22.31
C VAL A 340 69.58 17.70 23.51
N ARG A 341 70.01 16.82 24.42
CA ARG A 341 71.04 17.07 25.38
C ARG A 341 72.35 16.44 24.88
N ALA A 342 73.38 17.30 24.91
CA ALA A 342 74.78 16.96 24.64
C ALA A 342 75.36 15.94 25.66
#